data_d1ab1e2bd09e3c157673062738e6db13
#
_entry.id   d1ab1e2bd09e3c157673062738e6db13
#
_cell.length_a   1.000
_cell.length_b   1.000
_cell.length_c   1.000
_cell.angle_alpha   90.00
_cell.angle_beta   90.00
_cell.angle_gamma   90.00
#
_symmetry.space_group_name_H-M   'P 1'
#
loop_
_entity.id
_entity.type
_entity.pdbx_description
1 polymer ?
#
loop_
_entity_poly.entity_id
_entity_poly.type
_entity_poly.pdbx_seq_one_letter_code
_entity_poly.pdbx_strand_id
1 'polypeptide(L)'
;MSIPKFTATPHSFHAELKTRIAEYFVQVGRSTTGNYQLFIKALVFMVAFIAIYTHLVFFTPSVIWQILESVLLGVIVAAIGFNVMHDGAHGSFSRYKWVNLLAAFSLNILGAIVLCGISSII
;
A
#
# COMPACT_ATOMS: atom_id res chain seq x y z
N MET A 1 -32.49 10.97 -11.76
CA MET A 1 -31.65 10.02 -12.51
C MET A 1 -31.55 8.73 -11.70
N SER A 2 -32.08 7.60 -12.20
CA SER A 2 -31.96 6.31 -11.52
C SER A 2 -30.59 5.72 -11.81
N ILE A 3 -29.82 5.42 -10.76
CA ILE A 3 -28.55 4.71 -10.89
C ILE A 3 -28.84 3.28 -11.36
N PRO A 4 -28.26 2.81 -12.48
CA PRO A 4 -28.49 1.44 -12.94
C PRO A 4 -27.98 0.46 -11.90
N LYS A 5 -28.89 -0.34 -11.33
CA LYS A 5 -28.55 -1.44 -10.43
C LYS A 5 -28.28 -2.69 -11.27
N PHE A 6 -27.04 -3.15 -11.26
CA PHE A 6 -26.71 -4.45 -11.84
C PHE A 6 -27.23 -5.55 -10.93
N THR A 7 -28.18 -6.34 -11.41
CA THR A 7 -28.65 -7.55 -10.71
C THR A 7 -27.52 -8.58 -10.73
N ALA A 8 -27.08 -9.00 -9.54
CA ALA A 8 -26.13 -10.10 -9.38
C ALA A 8 -26.85 -11.41 -9.73
N THR A 9 -26.77 -11.82 -11.00
CA THR A 9 -27.19 -13.16 -11.41
C THR A 9 -26.12 -14.19 -11.05
N PRO A 10 -26.49 -15.42 -10.59
CA PRO A 10 -25.53 -16.47 -10.23
C PRO A 10 -24.57 -16.86 -11.36
N HIS A 11 -24.91 -16.56 -12.59
CA HIS A 11 -24.12 -16.78 -13.81
C HIS A 11 -23.57 -15.46 -14.39
N SER A 12 -23.33 -14.43 -13.58
CA SER A 12 -22.73 -13.21 -14.09
C SER A 12 -21.26 -13.49 -14.51
N PHE A 13 -20.83 -12.89 -15.60
CA PHE A 13 -19.42 -12.94 -16.07
C PHE A 13 -18.43 -12.67 -14.94
N HIS A 14 -18.76 -11.75 -14.05
CA HIS A 14 -17.93 -11.41 -12.89
C HIS A 14 -17.80 -12.57 -11.90
N ALA A 15 -18.85 -13.34 -11.64
CA ALA A 15 -18.81 -14.51 -10.74
C ALA A 15 -17.96 -15.63 -11.34
N GLU A 16 -18.12 -15.92 -12.64
CA GLU A 16 -17.32 -16.91 -13.35
C GLU A 16 -15.84 -16.51 -13.40
N LEU A 17 -15.54 -15.25 -13.73
CA LEU A 17 -14.17 -14.72 -13.73
C LEU A 17 -13.50 -14.88 -12.35
N LYS A 18 -14.21 -14.53 -11.29
CA LYS A 18 -13.72 -14.65 -9.92
C LYS A 18 -13.40 -16.11 -9.55
N THR A 19 -14.24 -17.04 -9.95
CA THR A 19 -14.02 -18.49 -9.74
C THR A 19 -12.78 -18.98 -10.51
N ARG A 20 -12.67 -18.65 -11.78
CA ARG A 20 -11.51 -19.04 -12.62
C ARG A 20 -10.19 -18.45 -12.10
N ILE A 21 -10.21 -17.21 -11.64
CA ILE A 21 -9.04 -16.59 -11.01
C ILE A 21 -8.64 -17.32 -9.72
N ALA A 22 -9.63 -17.65 -8.87
CA ALA A 22 -9.37 -18.39 -7.63
C ALA A 22 -8.78 -19.78 -7.92
N GLU A 23 -9.34 -20.52 -8.89
CA GLU A 23 -8.83 -21.82 -9.34
C GLU A 23 -7.40 -21.73 -9.88
N TYR A 24 -7.09 -20.70 -10.69
CA TYR A 24 -5.74 -20.47 -11.19
C TYR A 24 -4.73 -20.27 -10.05
N PHE A 25 -5.05 -19.45 -9.06
CA PHE A 25 -4.15 -19.24 -7.93
C PHE A 25 -3.93 -20.50 -7.08
N VAL A 26 -4.97 -21.32 -6.93
CA VAL A 26 -4.86 -22.63 -6.27
C VAL A 26 -3.94 -23.57 -7.07
N GLN A 27 -4.11 -23.64 -8.40
CA GLN A 27 -3.29 -24.48 -9.28
C GLN A 27 -1.81 -24.07 -9.29
N VAL A 28 -1.55 -22.75 -9.29
CA VAL A 28 -0.18 -22.22 -9.31
C VAL A 28 0.46 -22.21 -7.91
N GLY A 29 -0.32 -22.51 -6.85
CA GLY A 29 0.17 -22.51 -5.45
C GLY A 29 0.61 -21.12 -4.97
N ARG A 30 0.08 -20.04 -5.56
CA ARG A 30 0.41 -18.67 -5.18
C ARG A 30 -0.72 -18.02 -4.40
N SER A 31 -0.35 -17.19 -3.41
CA SER A 31 -1.31 -16.37 -2.68
C SER A 31 -1.82 -15.22 -3.56
N THR A 32 -3.10 -14.88 -3.41
CA THR A 32 -3.72 -13.67 -4.00
C THR A 32 -3.32 -12.39 -3.29
N THR A 33 -2.69 -12.50 -2.12
CA THR A 33 -2.20 -11.38 -1.30
C THR A 33 -0.68 -11.31 -1.31
N GLY A 34 -0.12 -10.19 -0.83
CA GLY A 34 1.31 -9.94 -0.83
C GLY A 34 2.15 -11.09 -0.25
N ASN A 35 3.27 -11.34 -0.90
CA ASN A 35 4.25 -12.34 -0.48
C ASN A 35 5.30 -11.72 0.48
N TYR A 36 6.22 -12.56 0.99
CA TYR A 36 7.29 -12.11 1.89
C TYR A 36 8.16 -10.99 1.29
N GLN A 37 8.35 -10.95 -0.03
CA GLN A 37 9.13 -9.92 -0.72
C GLN A 37 8.52 -8.53 -0.55
N LEU A 38 7.18 -8.45 -0.58
CA LEU A 38 6.47 -7.19 -0.36
C LEU A 38 6.69 -6.68 1.08
N PHE A 39 6.66 -7.58 2.07
CA PHE A 39 6.93 -7.21 3.47
C PHE A 39 8.37 -6.76 3.69
N ILE A 40 9.34 -7.46 3.09
CA ILE A 40 10.76 -7.05 3.16
C ILE A 40 10.94 -5.67 2.52
N LYS A 41 10.35 -5.44 1.35
CA LYS A 41 10.39 -4.16 0.66
C LYS A 41 9.80 -3.03 1.50
N ALA A 42 8.63 -3.27 2.12
CA ALA A 42 8.01 -2.30 3.03
C ALA A 42 8.88 -2.00 4.24
N LEU A 43 9.50 -3.03 4.84
CA LEU A 43 10.43 -2.89 5.96
C LEU A 43 11.66 -2.06 5.57
N VAL A 44 12.26 -2.34 4.40
CA VAL A 44 13.42 -1.59 3.90
C VAL A 44 13.08 -0.11 3.73
N PHE A 45 11.94 0.21 3.13
CA PHE A 45 11.53 1.60 2.99
C PHE A 45 11.27 2.28 4.33
N MET A 46 10.69 1.58 5.30
CA MET A 46 10.45 2.13 6.63
C MET A 46 11.75 2.39 7.38
N VAL A 47 12.69 1.46 7.33
CA VAL A 47 14.03 1.62 7.96
C VAL A 47 14.79 2.77 7.28
N ALA A 48 14.77 2.85 5.96
CA ALA A 48 15.41 3.93 5.21
C ALA A 48 14.80 5.30 5.57
N PHE A 49 13.47 5.37 5.68
CA PHE A 49 12.79 6.59 6.12
C PHE A 49 13.27 7.04 7.50
N ILE A 50 13.25 6.13 8.48
CA ILE A 50 13.65 6.45 9.87
C ILE A 50 15.13 6.89 9.90
N ALA A 51 16.01 6.19 9.18
CA ALA A 51 17.44 6.50 9.15
C ALA A 51 17.71 7.89 8.55
N ILE A 52 17.13 8.20 7.38
CA ILE A 52 17.34 9.49 6.72
C ILE A 52 16.68 10.63 7.50
N TYR A 53 15.48 10.40 8.03
CA TYR A 53 14.81 11.39 8.85
C TYR A 53 15.62 11.73 10.12
N THR A 54 16.12 10.71 10.81
CA THR A 54 16.95 10.90 12.00
C THR A 54 18.25 11.62 11.68
N HIS A 55 18.91 11.24 10.57
CA HIS A 55 20.12 11.90 10.12
C HIS A 55 19.87 13.36 9.76
N LEU A 56 18.81 13.63 8.98
CA LEU A 56 18.39 14.99 8.59
C LEU A 56 18.16 15.91 9.80
N VAL A 57 17.49 15.40 10.85
CA VAL A 57 17.10 16.20 12.01
C VAL A 57 18.27 16.44 12.98
N PHE A 58 19.13 15.43 13.18
CA PHE A 58 20.11 15.47 14.27
C PHE A 58 21.58 15.60 13.83
N PHE A 59 21.91 15.26 12.60
CA PHE A 59 23.30 15.09 12.18
C PHE A 59 23.70 15.86 10.93
N THR A 60 22.76 16.47 10.22
CA THR A 60 23.09 17.08 8.92
C THR A 60 23.97 18.32 9.04
N PRO A 61 25.19 18.32 8.46
CA PRO A 61 26.21 19.33 8.73
C PRO A 61 26.06 20.59 7.88
N SER A 62 25.37 20.56 6.73
CA SER A 62 25.29 21.69 5.81
C SER A 62 23.97 21.77 5.04
N VAL A 63 23.62 22.96 4.54
CA VAL A 63 22.40 23.22 3.78
C VAL A 63 22.30 22.37 2.52
N ILE A 64 23.41 22.11 1.84
CA ILE A 64 23.42 21.28 0.62
C ILE A 64 22.97 19.85 0.95
N TRP A 65 23.53 19.26 2.01
CA TRP A 65 23.13 17.94 2.48
C TRP A 65 21.67 17.90 2.94
N GLN A 66 21.18 18.95 3.62
CA GLN A 66 19.77 19.06 4.01
C GLN A 66 18.85 18.99 2.80
N ILE A 67 19.17 19.70 1.71
CA ILE A 67 18.37 19.67 0.49
C ILE A 67 18.39 18.27 -0.14
N LEU A 68 19.56 17.65 -0.28
CA LEU A 68 19.69 16.31 -0.87
C LEU A 68 18.91 15.25 -0.07
N GLU A 69 19.05 15.26 1.25
CA GLU A 69 18.34 14.33 2.14
C GLU A 69 16.84 14.56 2.16
N SER A 70 16.39 15.83 2.08
CA SER A 70 14.97 16.16 1.97
C SER A 70 14.34 15.64 0.69
N VAL A 71 15.05 15.77 -0.44
CA VAL A 71 14.62 15.22 -1.73
C VAL A 71 14.55 13.69 -1.64
N LEU A 72 15.59 13.04 -1.11
CA LEU A 72 15.63 11.60 -0.93
C LEU A 72 14.52 11.11 -0.02
N LEU A 73 14.24 11.81 1.08
CA LEU A 73 13.15 11.52 1.99
C LEU A 73 11.79 11.59 1.26
N GLY A 74 11.58 12.61 0.43
CA GLY A 74 10.40 12.75 -0.41
C GLY A 74 10.20 11.57 -1.36
N VAL A 75 11.27 11.10 -1.99
CA VAL A 75 11.24 9.91 -2.87
C VAL A 75 10.86 8.66 -2.08
N ILE A 76 11.40 8.47 -0.87
CA ILE A 76 11.06 7.34 -0.01
C ILE A 76 9.60 7.40 0.43
N VAL A 77 9.08 8.56 0.82
CA VAL A 77 7.67 8.75 1.18
C VAL A 77 6.76 8.40 -0.01
N ALA A 78 7.11 8.85 -1.22
CA ALA A 78 6.38 8.48 -2.43
C ALA A 78 6.44 6.97 -2.69
N ALA A 79 7.59 6.32 -2.51
CA ALA A 79 7.75 4.88 -2.67
C ALA A 79 6.90 4.09 -1.66
N ILE A 80 6.81 4.54 -0.41
CA ILE A 80 5.93 3.96 0.62
C ILE A 80 4.46 4.12 0.17
N GLY A 81 4.07 5.28 -0.31
CA GLY A 81 2.73 5.55 -0.81
C GLY A 81 2.31 4.59 -1.92
N PHE A 82 3.14 4.45 -2.95
CA PHE A 82 2.83 3.60 -4.09
C PHE A 82 2.92 2.09 -3.80
N ASN A 83 3.81 1.65 -2.92
CA ASN A 83 4.03 0.21 -2.69
C ASN A 83 3.30 -0.32 -1.44
N VAL A 84 3.16 0.48 -0.39
CA VAL A 84 2.62 0.01 0.89
C VAL A 84 1.19 0.48 1.07
N MET A 85 0.97 1.81 1.00
CA MET A 85 -0.36 2.37 1.19
C MET A 85 -1.34 1.93 0.09
N HIS A 86 -0.94 2.00 -1.17
CA HIS A 86 -1.79 1.62 -2.30
C HIS A 86 -2.25 0.15 -2.19
N ASP A 87 -1.32 -0.78 -1.94
CA ASP A 87 -1.65 -2.20 -1.81
C ASP A 87 -2.47 -2.48 -0.55
N GLY A 88 -2.21 -1.75 0.55
CA GLY A 88 -3.01 -1.80 1.77
C GLY A 88 -4.44 -1.33 1.55
N ALA A 89 -4.64 -0.22 0.84
CA ALA A 89 -5.95 0.33 0.53
C ALA A 89 -6.80 -0.62 -0.34
N HIS A 90 -6.16 -1.35 -1.25
CA HIS A 90 -6.82 -2.37 -2.07
C HIS A 90 -6.98 -3.74 -1.37
N GLY A 91 -6.51 -3.88 -0.11
CA GLY A 91 -6.60 -5.13 0.63
C GLY A 91 -5.70 -6.24 0.08
N SER A 92 -4.74 -5.91 -0.79
CA SER A 92 -3.83 -6.84 -1.46
C SER A 92 -2.50 -7.03 -0.73
N PHE A 93 -2.19 -6.16 0.25
CA PHE A 93 -0.94 -6.19 0.98
C PHE A 93 -0.81 -7.43 1.86
N SER A 94 -1.90 -7.84 2.56
CA SER A 94 -1.91 -8.98 3.47
C SER A 94 -3.26 -9.70 3.47
N ARG A 95 -3.26 -10.98 3.89
CA ARG A 95 -4.49 -11.74 4.18
C ARG A 95 -5.26 -11.23 5.40
N TYR A 96 -4.60 -10.48 6.29
CA TYR A 96 -5.20 -9.93 7.50
C TYR A 96 -5.69 -8.51 7.26
N LYS A 97 -6.98 -8.25 7.50
CA LYS A 97 -7.60 -6.94 7.29
C LYS A 97 -6.92 -5.82 8.09
N TRP A 98 -6.54 -6.07 9.34
CA TRP A 98 -5.89 -5.09 10.19
C TRP A 98 -4.50 -4.68 9.67
N VAL A 99 -3.76 -5.61 9.04
CA VAL A 99 -2.46 -5.31 8.41
C VAL A 99 -2.66 -4.44 7.17
N ASN A 100 -3.68 -4.70 6.37
CA ASN A 100 -4.02 -3.86 5.22
C ASN A 100 -4.42 -2.45 5.68
N LEU A 101 -5.16 -2.34 6.77
CA LEU A 101 -5.54 -1.07 7.36
C LEU A 101 -4.31 -0.28 7.82
N LEU A 102 -3.38 -0.90 8.54
CA LEU A 102 -2.11 -0.27 8.94
C LEU A 102 -1.28 0.16 7.73
N ALA A 103 -1.20 -0.67 6.70
CA ALA A 103 -0.51 -0.33 5.45
C ALA A 103 -1.18 0.86 4.74
N ALA A 104 -2.51 0.88 4.68
CA ALA A 104 -3.27 1.99 4.10
C ALA A 104 -3.05 3.31 4.85
N PHE A 105 -2.89 3.26 6.17
CA PHE A 105 -2.61 4.44 7.00
C PHE A 105 -1.13 4.82 7.10
N SER A 106 -0.23 4.09 6.47
CA SER A 106 1.22 4.32 6.59
C SER A 106 1.63 5.75 6.24
N LEU A 107 1.07 6.37 5.20
CA LEU A 107 1.34 7.77 4.85
C LEU A 107 0.78 8.78 5.86
N ASN A 108 -0.35 8.48 6.50
CA ASN A 108 -0.89 9.36 7.54
C ASN A 108 0.04 9.39 8.77
N ILE A 109 0.64 8.25 9.11
CA ILE A 109 1.65 8.16 10.17
C ILE A 109 2.89 8.97 9.82
N LEU A 110 3.26 9.00 8.53
CA LEU A 110 4.40 9.76 8.02
C LEU A 110 4.10 11.26 7.80
N GLY A 111 2.92 11.74 8.20
CA GLY A 111 2.52 13.15 8.14
C GLY A 111 1.91 13.59 6.80
N ALA A 112 1.68 12.69 5.87
CA ALA A 112 0.94 12.99 4.65
C ALA A 112 -0.56 12.75 4.88
N ILE A 113 -1.37 13.80 4.85
CA ILE A 113 -2.83 13.69 4.97
C ILE A 113 -3.38 13.14 3.65
N VAL A 114 -3.70 11.86 3.62
CA VAL A 114 -4.40 11.25 2.49
C VAL A 114 -5.88 11.20 2.78
N LEU A 115 -6.62 12.15 2.21
CA LEU A 115 -8.09 12.21 2.28
C LEU A 115 -8.76 11.19 1.35
N CYS A 116 -8.04 10.25 0.77
CA CYS A 116 -8.55 9.36 -0.25
C CYS A 116 -9.08 8.04 0.35
N GLY A 117 -10.41 7.87 0.28
CA GLY A 117 -10.98 6.54 0.12
C GLY A 117 -11.32 5.72 1.36
N ILE A 118 -11.51 6.30 2.55
CA ILE A 118 -12.05 5.56 3.70
C ILE A 118 -13.51 5.08 3.46
N SER A 119 -14.20 5.66 2.49
CA SER A 119 -15.60 5.29 2.15
C SER A 119 -15.81 3.85 1.66
N SER A 120 -14.77 3.12 1.33
CA SER A 120 -14.90 1.76 0.76
C SER A 120 -14.54 0.64 1.75
N ILE A 121 -14.15 0.98 2.99
CA ILE A 121 -13.65 0.00 3.97
C ILE A 121 -14.65 -0.20 5.13
N ILE A 122 -15.72 0.63 5.19
CA ILE A 122 -16.81 0.50 6.19
C ILE A 122 -18.05 -0.18 5.53
#